data_52fcb465306229e9c1f0cbeaaa6fe03c
#
_entry.id   52fcb465306229e9c1f0cbeaaa6fe03c
#
_cell.length_a   1.000
_cell.length_b   1.000
_cell.length_c   1.000
_cell.angle_alpha   90.00
_cell.angle_beta   90.00
_cell.angle_gamma   90.00
#
_symmetry.space_group_name_H-M   'P 1'
#
loop_
_entity.id
_entity.type
_entity.pdbx_description
1 polymer ?
#
loop_
_entity_poly.entity_id
_entity_poly.type
_entity_poly.pdbx_seq_one_letter_code
_entity_poly.pdbx_strand_id
1 'polypeptide(L)'
;MSDRQGGRRGRPRDGAVDSRVLDAAWDLLHAKGFAGLTVDEVAERAGTAKTTVYRRWPTKDHLALALAARILGEVPIADTGDLQADLTGFAVALADSLDRLRLAGNPAGGPSAGLAAELAAAAARHPDIGELVRAGFAARHALAQARLQRARDTEGLRSDIDAEVLIDQVAGPLWYRVLVTGAPAGHNYAERLVATALDGAFATGE
;
A
#
# COMPACT_ATOMS: atom_id res chain seq x y z
N MET A 1 30.15 -11.47 -44.87
CA MET A 1 29.25 -12.43 -44.20
C MET A 1 28.83 -11.76 -42.89
N SER A 2 27.60 -11.25 -42.89
CA SER A 2 27.07 -10.37 -41.84
C SER A 2 26.17 -11.18 -40.95
N ASP A 3 26.59 -11.40 -39.73
CA ASP A 3 25.80 -12.15 -38.72
C ASP A 3 24.91 -11.15 -37.95
N ARG A 4 23.63 -11.20 -38.26
CA ARG A 4 22.59 -10.40 -37.55
C ARG A 4 22.07 -11.21 -36.36
N GLN A 5 22.70 -11.06 -35.22
CA GLN A 5 22.08 -11.49 -33.95
C GLN A 5 20.96 -10.51 -33.56
N GLY A 6 19.75 -10.81 -34.00
CA GLY A 6 18.55 -10.18 -33.57
C GLY A 6 18.16 -10.66 -32.17
N GLY A 7 18.59 -9.95 -31.13
CA GLY A 7 18.09 -10.19 -29.77
C GLY A 7 16.56 -10.05 -29.70
N ARG A 8 15.86 -11.14 -29.40
CA ARG A 8 14.41 -11.13 -29.08
C ARG A 8 14.18 -10.27 -27.85
N ARG A 9 13.91 -8.99 -28.04
CA ARG A 9 13.31 -8.14 -27.01
C ARG A 9 11.99 -8.78 -26.63
N GLY A 10 11.88 -9.27 -25.39
CA GLY A 10 10.62 -9.77 -24.84
C GLY A 10 9.54 -8.71 -25.03
N ARG A 11 8.35 -9.15 -25.48
CA ARG A 11 7.17 -8.30 -25.67
C ARG A 11 6.97 -7.46 -24.37
N PRO A 12 6.79 -6.13 -24.47
CA PRO A 12 6.52 -5.29 -23.31
C PRO A 12 5.40 -5.90 -22.46
N ARG A 13 5.57 -5.87 -21.11
CA ARG A 13 4.52 -6.34 -20.20
C ARG A 13 3.24 -5.61 -20.58
N ASP A 14 2.19 -6.36 -20.91
CA ASP A 14 0.91 -5.80 -21.29
C ASP A 14 0.20 -5.30 -20.02
N GLY A 15 0.48 -4.06 -19.62
CA GLY A 15 -0.12 -3.43 -18.43
C GLY A 15 -1.65 -3.39 -18.48
N ALA A 16 -2.23 -3.43 -19.69
CA ALA A 16 -3.67 -3.49 -19.86
C ALA A 16 -4.26 -4.83 -19.40
N VAL A 17 -3.52 -5.94 -19.56
CA VAL A 17 -3.94 -7.25 -19.02
C VAL A 17 -3.89 -7.24 -17.51
N ASP A 18 -2.81 -6.70 -16.93
CA ASP A 18 -2.67 -6.63 -15.46
C ASP A 18 -3.79 -5.80 -14.84
N SER A 19 -4.10 -4.64 -15.42
CA SER A 19 -5.21 -3.81 -14.95
C SER A 19 -6.54 -4.57 -14.96
N ARG A 20 -6.92 -5.21 -16.09
CA ARG A 20 -8.17 -5.98 -16.19
C ARG A 20 -8.25 -7.12 -15.17
N VAL A 21 -7.14 -7.83 -14.93
CA VAL A 21 -7.08 -8.91 -13.94
C VAL A 21 -7.28 -8.38 -12.54
N LEU A 22 -6.61 -7.27 -12.18
CA LEU A 22 -6.75 -6.65 -10.86
C LEU A 22 -8.15 -6.02 -10.66
N ASP A 23 -8.76 -5.46 -11.71
CA ASP A 23 -10.14 -4.96 -11.64
C ASP A 23 -11.13 -6.09 -11.42
N ALA A 24 -10.99 -7.21 -12.15
CA ALA A 24 -11.81 -8.40 -11.95
C ALA A 24 -11.64 -9.01 -10.55
N ALA A 25 -10.40 -9.02 -10.03
CA ALA A 25 -10.12 -9.48 -8.67
C ALA A 25 -10.76 -8.59 -7.62
N TRP A 26 -10.72 -7.27 -7.81
CA TRP A 26 -11.36 -6.29 -6.94
C TRP A 26 -12.88 -6.50 -6.86
N ASP A 27 -13.54 -6.64 -8.01
CA ASP A 27 -14.98 -6.88 -8.08
C ASP A 27 -15.39 -8.19 -7.36
N LEU A 28 -14.64 -9.28 -7.60
CA LEU A 28 -14.92 -10.58 -6.98
C LEU A 28 -14.67 -10.56 -5.48
N LEU A 29 -13.64 -9.86 -5.04
CA LEU A 29 -13.32 -9.68 -3.63
C LEU A 29 -14.47 -8.97 -2.89
N HIS A 30 -15.06 -7.93 -3.50
CA HIS A 30 -16.20 -7.23 -2.94
C HIS A 30 -17.48 -8.08 -2.92
N ALA A 31 -17.69 -8.88 -3.97
CA ALA A 31 -18.89 -9.69 -4.09
C ALA A 31 -18.88 -10.93 -3.19
N LYS A 32 -17.72 -11.58 -3.01
CA LYS A 32 -17.61 -12.92 -2.40
C LYS A 32 -16.66 -13.00 -1.21
N GLY A 33 -15.95 -11.92 -0.91
CA GLY A 33 -14.89 -11.92 0.09
C GLY A 33 -13.63 -12.67 -0.38
N PHE A 34 -12.58 -12.63 0.45
CA PHE A 34 -11.31 -13.29 0.13
C PHE A 34 -11.43 -14.81 0.07
N ALA A 35 -12.26 -15.41 0.93
CA ALA A 35 -12.47 -16.87 0.93
C ALA A 35 -13.07 -17.36 -0.39
N GLY A 36 -13.99 -16.60 -0.99
CA GLY A 36 -14.66 -16.92 -2.26
C GLY A 36 -13.87 -16.53 -3.51
N LEU A 37 -12.73 -15.85 -3.38
CA LEU A 37 -11.89 -15.45 -4.50
C LEU A 37 -11.10 -16.65 -5.02
N THR A 38 -11.16 -16.90 -6.34
CA THR A 38 -10.33 -17.88 -7.04
C THR A 38 -9.64 -17.26 -8.25
N VAL A 39 -8.39 -17.70 -8.53
CA VAL A 39 -7.61 -17.23 -9.68
C VAL A 39 -8.31 -17.59 -11.01
N ASP A 40 -8.98 -18.72 -11.05
CA ASP A 40 -9.70 -19.20 -12.22
C ASP A 40 -10.87 -18.28 -12.61
N GLU A 41 -11.67 -17.89 -11.62
CA GLU A 41 -12.81 -16.99 -11.83
C GLU A 41 -12.36 -15.58 -12.21
N VAL A 42 -11.25 -15.12 -11.60
CA VAL A 42 -10.62 -13.85 -11.99
C VAL A 42 -10.17 -13.88 -13.46
N ALA A 43 -9.54 -14.98 -13.90
CA ALA A 43 -9.10 -15.13 -15.28
C ALA A 43 -10.28 -15.11 -16.26
N GLU A 44 -11.36 -15.82 -15.94
CA GLU A 44 -12.60 -15.83 -16.72
C GLU A 44 -13.21 -14.43 -16.82
N ARG A 45 -13.42 -13.75 -15.69
CA ARG A 45 -13.99 -12.40 -15.62
C ARG A 45 -13.14 -11.35 -16.33
N ALA A 46 -11.81 -11.48 -16.26
CA ALA A 46 -10.86 -10.60 -16.95
C ALA A 46 -10.74 -10.88 -18.46
N GLY A 47 -11.37 -11.93 -18.98
CA GLY A 47 -11.24 -12.36 -20.38
C GLY A 47 -9.79 -12.73 -20.74
N THR A 48 -9.08 -13.40 -19.80
CA THR A 48 -7.65 -13.71 -19.94
C THR A 48 -7.42 -15.21 -19.73
N ALA A 49 -6.49 -15.80 -20.48
CA ALA A 49 -6.16 -17.22 -20.32
C ALA A 49 -5.62 -17.49 -18.89
N LYS A 50 -6.13 -18.54 -18.23
CA LYS A 50 -5.71 -18.96 -16.88
C LYS A 50 -4.20 -19.07 -16.75
N THR A 51 -3.53 -19.66 -17.74
CA THR A 51 -2.06 -19.80 -17.77
C THR A 51 -1.33 -18.44 -17.73
N THR A 52 -1.92 -17.40 -18.28
CA THR A 52 -1.37 -16.04 -18.24
C THR A 52 -1.45 -15.46 -16.83
N VAL A 53 -2.59 -15.69 -16.15
CA VAL A 53 -2.80 -15.20 -14.77
C VAL A 53 -1.91 -15.98 -13.80
N TYR A 54 -1.90 -17.33 -13.84
CA TYR A 54 -1.07 -18.15 -12.95
C TYR A 54 0.43 -17.90 -13.09
N ARG A 55 0.92 -17.55 -14.27
CA ARG A 55 2.33 -17.20 -14.48
C ARG A 55 2.74 -15.93 -13.73
N ARG A 56 1.80 -14.99 -13.51
CA ARG A 56 2.04 -13.70 -12.83
C ARG A 56 1.68 -13.75 -11.36
N TRP A 57 0.60 -14.42 -11.05
CA TRP A 57 0.06 -14.59 -9.70
C TRP A 57 -0.23 -16.07 -9.44
N PRO A 58 0.77 -16.82 -8.95
CA PRO A 58 0.66 -18.27 -8.77
C PRO A 58 -0.44 -18.70 -7.82
N THR A 59 -0.80 -17.85 -6.86
CA THR A 59 -1.86 -18.10 -5.89
C THR A 59 -2.77 -16.87 -5.74
N LYS A 60 -3.93 -17.05 -5.09
CA LYS A 60 -4.80 -15.94 -4.74
C LYS A 60 -4.14 -14.94 -3.78
N ASP A 61 -3.19 -15.39 -2.95
CA ASP A 61 -2.43 -14.53 -2.04
C ASP A 61 -1.53 -13.55 -2.82
N HIS A 62 -0.87 -14.01 -3.90
CA HIS A 62 -0.09 -13.15 -4.79
C HIS A 62 -0.98 -12.12 -5.53
N LEU A 63 -2.17 -12.54 -5.94
CA LEU A 63 -3.14 -11.65 -6.58
C LEU A 63 -3.64 -10.60 -5.60
N ALA A 64 -3.95 -11.00 -4.37
CA ALA A 64 -4.35 -10.11 -3.29
C ALA A 64 -3.24 -9.09 -2.93
N LEU A 65 -1.98 -9.54 -2.88
CA LEU A 65 -0.83 -8.65 -2.68
C LEU A 65 -0.70 -7.62 -3.81
N ALA A 66 -0.83 -8.05 -5.08
CA ALA A 66 -0.76 -7.13 -6.20
C ALA A 66 -1.90 -6.10 -6.17
N LEU A 67 -3.09 -6.50 -5.76
CA LEU A 67 -4.24 -5.61 -5.57
C LEU A 67 -3.99 -4.61 -4.45
N ALA A 68 -3.49 -5.06 -3.31
CA ALA A 68 -3.15 -4.17 -2.20
C ALA A 68 -1.99 -3.22 -2.54
N ALA A 69 -0.98 -3.71 -3.26
CA ALA A 69 0.13 -2.87 -3.74
C ALA A 69 -0.37 -1.76 -4.67
N ARG A 70 -1.38 -2.04 -5.53
CA ARG A 70 -2.03 -1.02 -6.35
C ARG A 70 -2.73 0.04 -5.49
N ILE A 71 -3.51 -0.39 -4.50
CA ILE A 71 -4.25 0.52 -3.60
C ILE A 71 -3.29 1.38 -2.77
N LEU A 72 -2.30 0.77 -2.15
CA LEU A 72 -1.31 1.46 -1.31
C LEU A 72 -0.29 2.27 -2.13
N GLY A 73 -0.04 1.89 -3.38
CA GLY A 73 0.88 2.59 -4.28
C GLY A 73 0.38 3.99 -4.69
N GLU A 74 -0.91 4.26 -4.54
CA GLU A 74 -1.54 5.56 -4.81
C GLU A 74 -1.36 6.58 -3.67
N VAL A 75 -0.67 6.22 -2.57
CA VAL A 75 -0.45 7.12 -1.42
C VAL A 75 0.85 7.91 -1.62
N PRO A 76 0.79 9.14 -2.12
CA PRO A 76 1.98 9.97 -2.32
C PRO A 76 2.46 10.57 -0.99
N ILE A 77 3.73 10.94 -0.95
CA ILE A 77 4.26 11.91 0.04
C ILE A 77 4.59 13.17 -0.74
N ALA A 78 3.79 14.20 -0.53
CA ALA A 78 3.97 15.49 -1.18
C ALA A 78 5.23 16.21 -0.67
N ASP A 79 5.65 17.24 -1.38
CA ASP A 79 6.76 18.11 -1.02
C ASP A 79 6.39 19.55 -1.39
N THR A 80 5.52 20.13 -0.56
CA THR A 80 4.96 21.47 -0.79
C THR A 80 5.75 22.57 -0.06
N GLY A 81 6.68 22.20 0.83
CA GLY A 81 7.36 23.12 1.74
C GLY A 81 6.60 23.34 3.05
N ASP A 82 5.55 22.57 3.30
CA ASP A 82 4.80 22.52 4.56
C ASP A 82 4.73 21.06 5.01
N LEU A 83 5.64 20.67 5.90
CA LEU A 83 5.73 19.31 6.39
C LEU A 83 4.45 18.84 7.06
N GLN A 84 3.77 19.71 7.80
CA GLN A 84 2.52 19.33 8.47
C GLN A 84 1.42 19.02 7.46
N ALA A 85 1.28 19.84 6.43
CA ALA A 85 0.31 19.62 5.35
C ALA A 85 0.65 18.34 4.56
N ASP A 86 1.93 18.11 4.24
CA ASP A 86 2.40 16.94 3.50
C ASP A 86 2.17 15.63 4.26
N LEU A 87 2.51 15.58 5.56
CA LEU A 87 2.27 14.41 6.40
C LEU A 87 0.77 14.18 6.67
N THR A 88 -0.02 15.26 6.79
CA THR A 88 -1.47 15.15 6.92
C THR A 88 -2.07 14.56 5.65
N GLY A 89 -1.70 15.05 4.49
CA GLY A 89 -2.12 14.48 3.20
C GLY A 89 -1.74 13.02 3.04
N PHE A 90 -0.52 12.65 3.43
CA PHE A 90 -0.06 11.27 3.45
C PHE A 90 -0.89 10.41 4.40
N ALA A 91 -1.11 10.85 5.65
CA ALA A 91 -1.84 10.09 6.66
C ALA A 91 -3.32 9.88 6.26
N VAL A 92 -3.96 10.91 5.68
CA VAL A 92 -5.33 10.82 5.16
C VAL A 92 -5.41 9.84 3.97
N ALA A 93 -4.51 9.96 3.00
CA ALA A 93 -4.48 9.05 1.86
C ALA A 93 -4.18 7.58 2.27
N LEU A 94 -3.32 7.39 3.28
CA LEU A 94 -3.06 6.08 3.87
C LEU A 94 -4.31 5.54 4.58
N ALA A 95 -5.01 6.38 5.37
CA ALA A 95 -6.23 6.02 6.06
C ALA A 95 -7.31 5.54 5.07
N ASP A 96 -7.52 6.28 3.97
CA ASP A 96 -8.46 5.90 2.92
C ASP A 96 -8.09 4.57 2.25
N SER A 97 -6.80 4.37 1.98
CA SER A 97 -6.31 3.14 1.38
C SER A 97 -6.48 1.94 2.32
N LEU A 98 -6.20 2.12 3.60
CA LEU A 98 -6.42 1.11 4.63
C LEU A 98 -7.89 0.80 4.84
N ASP A 99 -8.77 1.79 4.82
CA ASP A 99 -10.21 1.58 4.91
C ASP A 99 -10.76 0.84 3.68
N ARG A 100 -10.25 1.12 2.48
CA ARG A 100 -10.53 0.31 1.28
C ARG A 100 -10.11 -1.14 1.46
N LEU A 101 -8.90 -1.40 1.99
CA LEU A 101 -8.42 -2.76 2.27
C LEU A 101 -9.24 -3.46 3.38
N ARG A 102 -9.65 -2.72 4.39
CA ARG A 102 -10.50 -3.23 5.48
C ARG A 102 -11.87 -3.66 4.97
N LEU A 103 -12.48 -2.88 4.10
CA LEU A 103 -13.79 -3.18 3.51
C LEU A 103 -13.71 -4.27 2.44
N ALA A 104 -12.59 -4.34 1.72
CA ALA A 104 -12.37 -5.37 0.72
C ALA A 104 -12.27 -6.76 1.37
N GLY A 105 -12.98 -7.71 0.82
CA GLY A 105 -13.02 -9.08 1.35
C GLY A 105 -13.95 -9.29 2.56
N ASN A 106 -14.71 -8.26 2.96
CA ASN A 106 -15.71 -8.35 4.02
C ASN A 106 -17.12 -7.90 3.54
N PRO A 107 -17.75 -8.62 2.61
CA PRO A 107 -19.04 -8.21 2.04
C PRO A 107 -20.20 -8.18 3.05
N ALA A 108 -20.09 -8.90 4.16
CA ALA A 108 -21.11 -8.92 5.21
C ALA A 108 -21.04 -7.69 6.12
N GLY A 109 -19.98 -6.87 6.02
CA GLY A 109 -19.76 -5.75 6.95
C GLY A 109 -19.33 -6.20 8.35
N GLY A 110 -19.22 -5.25 9.27
CA GLY A 110 -18.81 -5.50 10.65
C GLY A 110 -17.31 -5.23 10.91
N PRO A 111 -16.87 -5.38 12.17
CA PRO A 111 -15.48 -5.19 12.54
C PRO A 111 -14.63 -6.31 11.93
N SER A 112 -13.78 -5.94 10.97
CA SER A 112 -12.88 -6.86 10.28
C SER A 112 -11.72 -6.07 9.71
N ALA A 113 -10.56 -6.69 9.68
CA ALA A 113 -9.40 -6.14 9.00
C ALA A 113 -9.39 -6.43 7.47
N GLY A 114 -10.39 -7.21 6.98
CA GLY A 114 -10.58 -7.49 5.55
C GLY A 114 -9.33 -8.03 4.86
N LEU A 115 -9.05 -7.51 3.67
CA LEU A 115 -7.88 -7.90 2.89
C LEU A 115 -6.55 -7.60 3.59
N ALA A 116 -6.50 -6.58 4.45
CA ALA A 116 -5.27 -6.23 5.18
C ALA A 116 -4.81 -7.36 6.12
N ALA A 117 -5.75 -8.02 6.83
CA ALA A 117 -5.43 -9.16 7.69
C ALA A 117 -5.00 -10.39 6.87
N GLU A 118 -5.65 -10.65 5.76
CA GLU A 118 -5.29 -11.75 4.86
C GLU A 118 -3.86 -11.59 4.32
N LEU A 119 -3.47 -10.36 3.97
CA LEU A 119 -2.12 -10.04 3.51
C LEU A 119 -1.07 -10.22 4.61
N ALA A 120 -1.36 -9.77 5.84
CA ALA A 120 -0.47 -9.97 6.97
C ALA A 120 -0.26 -11.47 7.25
N ALA A 121 -1.34 -12.27 7.20
CA ALA A 121 -1.28 -13.71 7.33
C ALA A 121 -0.54 -14.38 6.16
N ALA A 122 -0.74 -13.92 4.92
CA ALA A 122 -0.03 -14.43 3.74
C ALA A 122 1.48 -14.13 3.83
N ALA A 123 1.86 -12.93 4.23
CA ALA A 123 3.26 -12.54 4.42
C ALA A 123 3.98 -13.39 5.49
N ALA A 124 3.24 -13.84 6.51
CA ALA A 124 3.77 -14.74 7.53
C ALA A 124 3.92 -16.19 7.03
N ARG A 125 3.04 -16.64 6.12
CA ARG A 125 3.05 -18.02 5.59
C ARG A 125 3.99 -18.20 4.40
N HIS A 126 4.16 -17.17 3.55
CA HIS A 126 4.87 -17.21 2.29
C HIS A 126 6.06 -16.25 2.30
N PRO A 127 7.31 -16.75 2.36
CA PRO A 127 8.51 -15.90 2.46
C PRO A 127 8.64 -14.89 1.31
N ASP A 128 8.30 -15.27 0.08
CA ASP A 128 8.32 -14.42 -1.10
C ASP A 128 7.32 -13.27 -1.02
N ILE A 129 6.11 -13.51 -0.52
CA ILE A 129 5.12 -12.47 -0.23
C ILE A 129 5.65 -11.55 0.88
N GLY A 130 6.22 -12.11 1.94
CA GLY A 130 6.84 -11.34 3.02
C GLY A 130 7.96 -10.43 2.54
N GLU A 131 8.81 -10.88 1.61
CA GLU A 131 9.85 -10.06 1.00
C GLU A 131 9.27 -8.89 0.18
N LEU A 132 8.25 -9.14 -0.64
CA LEU A 132 7.59 -8.10 -1.42
C LEU A 132 6.91 -7.06 -0.53
N VAL A 133 6.26 -7.48 0.55
CA VAL A 133 5.66 -6.58 1.53
C VAL A 133 6.73 -5.70 2.18
N ARG A 134 7.83 -6.31 2.69
CA ARG A 134 8.94 -5.54 3.30
C ARG A 134 9.58 -4.56 2.32
N ALA A 135 9.79 -4.98 1.07
CA ALA A 135 10.33 -4.09 0.03
C ALA A 135 9.43 -2.89 -0.24
N GLY A 136 8.10 -3.08 -0.26
CA GLY A 136 7.13 -2.01 -0.40
C GLY A 136 7.16 -1.01 0.76
N PHE A 137 7.28 -1.48 2.00
CA PHE A 137 7.45 -0.62 3.17
C PHE A 137 8.79 0.13 3.14
N ALA A 138 9.89 -0.55 2.83
CA ALA A 138 11.22 0.09 2.75
C ALA A 138 11.26 1.21 1.69
N ALA A 139 10.65 1.00 0.52
CA ALA A 139 10.55 2.03 -0.51
C ALA A 139 9.77 3.26 -0.03
N ARG A 140 8.69 3.06 0.71
CA ARG A 140 7.88 4.15 1.29
C ARG A 140 8.63 4.90 2.39
N HIS A 141 9.31 4.18 3.28
CA HIS A 141 10.16 4.79 4.29
C HIS A 141 11.26 5.67 3.67
N ALA A 142 11.90 5.22 2.59
CA ALA A 142 12.91 6.01 1.90
C ALA A 142 12.36 7.35 1.36
N LEU A 143 11.13 7.36 0.81
CA LEU A 143 10.46 8.59 0.36
C LEU A 143 10.16 9.53 1.54
N ALA A 144 9.67 8.99 2.64
CA ALA A 144 9.40 9.75 3.85
C ALA A 144 10.67 10.36 4.44
N GLN A 145 11.74 9.58 4.55
CA GLN A 145 13.04 10.06 5.03
C GLN A 145 13.58 11.22 4.19
N ALA A 146 13.45 11.12 2.84
CA ALA A 146 13.87 12.19 1.94
C ALA A 146 13.07 13.48 2.17
N ARG A 147 11.76 13.37 2.40
CA ARG A 147 10.90 14.53 2.71
C ARG A 147 11.28 15.16 4.07
N LEU A 148 11.49 14.34 5.10
CA LEU A 148 11.87 14.84 6.43
C LEU A 148 13.27 15.47 6.45
N GLN A 149 14.21 14.94 5.65
CA GLN A 149 15.51 15.57 5.51
C GLN A 149 15.38 16.99 4.93
N ARG A 150 14.55 17.18 3.90
CA ARG A 150 14.29 18.53 3.35
C ARG A 150 13.65 19.45 4.39
N ALA A 151 12.73 18.95 5.21
CA ALA A 151 12.12 19.74 6.27
C ALA A 151 13.12 20.20 7.33
N ARG A 152 14.14 19.39 7.63
CA ARG A 152 15.26 19.82 8.48
C ARG A 152 16.05 20.97 7.86
N ASP A 153 16.27 20.89 6.56
CA ASP A 153 17.11 21.85 5.84
C ASP A 153 16.39 23.20 5.61
N THR A 154 15.06 23.19 5.49
CA THR A 154 14.31 24.37 4.98
C THR A 154 13.11 24.79 5.83
N GLU A 155 12.59 23.96 6.74
CA GLU A 155 11.33 24.22 7.45
C GLU A 155 11.51 24.22 8.99
N GLY A 156 12.73 24.12 9.48
CA GLY A 156 13.02 24.16 10.91
C GLY A 156 12.63 22.90 11.69
N LEU A 157 12.48 21.76 11.03
CA LEU A 157 12.33 20.49 11.74
C LEU A 157 13.60 20.24 12.57
N ARG A 158 13.44 19.93 13.85
CA ARG A 158 14.54 19.67 14.76
C ARG A 158 15.42 18.52 14.27
N SER A 159 16.73 18.67 14.40
CA SER A 159 17.72 17.68 13.93
C SER A 159 17.73 16.39 14.76
N ASP A 160 17.24 16.45 16.01
CA ASP A 160 17.15 15.30 16.92
C ASP A 160 15.87 14.44 16.70
N ILE A 161 14.95 14.87 15.85
CA ILE A 161 13.78 14.04 15.45
C ILE A 161 14.26 12.90 14.57
N ASP A 162 14.03 11.67 15.02
CA ASP A 162 14.29 10.49 14.22
C ASP A 162 13.22 10.33 13.13
N ALA A 163 13.65 10.30 11.86
CA ALA A 163 12.75 10.25 10.72
C ALA A 163 11.99 8.93 10.63
N GLU A 164 12.62 7.81 10.98
CA GLU A 164 11.98 6.50 10.97
C GLU A 164 10.92 6.42 12.06
N VAL A 165 11.25 6.85 13.26
CA VAL A 165 10.31 6.88 14.40
C VAL A 165 9.12 7.79 14.11
N LEU A 166 9.35 8.99 13.53
CA LEU A 166 8.25 9.91 13.21
C LEU A 166 7.27 9.31 12.17
N ILE A 167 7.79 8.65 11.14
CA ILE A 167 6.94 7.99 10.14
C ILE A 167 6.19 6.81 10.75
N ASP A 168 6.82 6.03 11.60
CA ASP A 168 6.17 4.93 12.31
C ASP A 168 5.08 5.43 13.27
N GLN A 169 5.29 6.56 13.94
CA GLN A 169 4.26 7.21 14.76
C GLN A 169 3.06 7.68 13.96
N VAL A 170 3.24 8.07 12.69
CA VAL A 170 2.15 8.49 11.81
C VAL A 170 1.45 7.26 11.16
N ALA A 171 2.20 6.31 10.66
CA ALA A 171 1.64 5.18 9.92
C ALA A 171 1.14 4.04 10.84
N GLY A 172 1.90 3.72 11.89
CA GLY A 172 1.65 2.57 12.76
C GLY A 172 0.26 2.55 13.40
N PRO A 173 -0.21 3.64 14.02
CA PRO A 173 -1.55 3.67 14.62
C PRO A 173 -2.70 3.48 13.62
N LEU A 174 -2.54 3.89 12.36
CA LEU A 174 -3.51 3.64 11.30
C LEU A 174 -3.61 2.14 10.99
N TRP A 175 -2.46 1.47 10.85
CA TRP A 175 -2.40 0.01 10.70
C TRP A 175 -2.96 -0.71 11.92
N TYR A 176 -2.60 -0.28 13.14
CA TYR A 176 -3.14 -0.85 14.37
C TYR A 176 -4.67 -0.80 14.41
N ARG A 177 -5.27 0.35 14.06
CA ARG A 177 -6.73 0.49 14.02
C ARG A 177 -7.35 -0.52 13.06
N VAL A 178 -6.82 -0.65 11.86
CA VAL A 178 -7.39 -1.55 10.86
C VAL A 178 -7.11 -3.01 11.18
N LEU A 179 -5.87 -3.37 11.49
CA LEU A 179 -5.48 -4.78 11.66
C LEU A 179 -5.90 -5.37 13.00
N VAL A 180 -5.79 -4.58 14.09
CA VAL A 180 -5.99 -5.10 15.44
C VAL A 180 -7.40 -4.80 15.95
N THR A 181 -7.87 -3.56 15.79
CA THR A 181 -9.18 -3.18 16.33
C THR A 181 -10.33 -3.40 15.35
N GLY A 182 -10.05 -3.58 14.05
CA GLY A 182 -11.06 -3.65 12.99
C GLY A 182 -11.81 -2.33 12.76
N ALA A 183 -11.35 -1.24 13.41
CA ALA A 183 -11.97 0.07 13.30
C ALA A 183 -11.49 0.82 12.05
N PRO A 184 -12.29 1.76 11.51
CA PRO A 184 -11.86 2.62 10.43
C PRO A 184 -10.68 3.51 10.86
N ALA A 185 -9.74 3.75 9.94
CA ALA A 185 -8.65 4.70 10.17
C ALA A 185 -9.19 6.14 10.26
N GLY A 186 -9.99 6.57 9.28
CA GLY A 186 -10.75 7.83 9.28
C GLY A 186 -9.92 9.11 9.22
N HIS A 187 -10.36 10.10 8.45
CA HIS A 187 -9.63 11.37 8.21
C HIS A 187 -9.34 12.14 9.50
N ASN A 188 -10.36 12.38 10.32
CA ASN A 188 -10.20 13.14 11.57
C ASN A 188 -9.18 12.49 12.53
N TYR A 189 -9.09 11.15 12.53
CA TYR A 189 -8.07 10.47 13.31
C TYR A 189 -6.68 10.69 12.72
N ALA A 190 -6.53 10.60 11.40
CA ALA A 190 -5.27 10.82 10.69
C ALA A 190 -4.73 12.24 10.91
N GLU A 191 -5.58 13.27 10.82
CA GLU A 191 -5.22 14.68 11.06
C GLU A 191 -4.71 14.89 12.49
N ARG A 192 -5.46 14.40 13.48
CA ARG A 192 -5.05 14.53 14.90
C ARG A 192 -3.77 13.76 15.19
N LEU A 193 -3.57 12.63 14.56
CA LEU A 193 -2.37 11.82 14.72
C LEU A 193 -1.13 12.58 14.26
N VAL A 194 -1.19 13.22 13.09
CA VAL A 194 -0.08 14.05 12.58
C VAL A 194 0.17 15.25 13.49
N ALA A 195 -0.89 15.97 13.89
CA ALA A 195 -0.74 17.09 14.79
C ALA A 195 -0.06 16.69 16.12
N THR A 196 -0.43 15.54 16.69
CA THR A 196 0.18 15.00 17.91
C THR A 196 1.64 14.56 17.68
N ALA A 197 1.94 13.92 16.53
CA ALA A 197 3.28 13.47 16.22
C ALA A 197 4.26 14.64 15.97
N LEU A 198 3.74 15.76 15.46
CA LEU A 198 4.54 16.97 15.21
C LEU A 198 4.57 17.96 16.38
N ASP A 199 3.84 17.70 17.46
CA ASP A 199 3.85 18.57 18.63
C ASP A 199 5.28 18.63 19.23
N GLY A 200 5.83 19.86 19.26
CA GLY A 200 7.22 20.08 19.68
C GLY A 200 8.31 19.60 18.70
N ALA A 201 7.97 19.16 17.50
CA ALA A 201 8.95 18.69 16.52
C ALA A 201 9.70 19.83 15.79
N PHE A 202 9.18 21.04 15.84
CA PHE A 202 9.84 22.23 15.26
C PHE A 202 10.65 22.99 16.29
N ALA A 203 11.75 23.60 15.85
CA ALA A 203 12.51 24.51 16.69
C ALA A 203 11.65 25.72 17.05
N THR A 204 11.54 26.02 18.34
CA THR A 204 10.98 27.30 18.79
C THR A 204 11.98 28.38 18.42
N GLY A 205 11.61 29.32 17.57
CA GLY A 205 12.43 30.47 17.26
C GLY A 205 12.78 31.22 18.56
N GLU A 206 14.09 31.36 18.86
CA GLU A 206 14.60 32.31 19.83
C GLU A 206 14.58 33.73 19.26
#